data_0d4cb9e7d3d8e23f62d5027cda30dd34
#
_entry.id   0d4cb9e7d3d8e23f62d5027cda30dd34
#
_cell.length_a   1.000
_cell.length_b   1.000
_cell.length_c   1.000
_cell.angle_alpha   90.00
_cell.angle_beta   90.00
_cell.angle_gamma   90.00
#
_symmetry.space_group_name_H-M   'P 1'
#
loop_
_entity.id
_entity.type
_entity.pdbx_description
1 polymer ?
#
loop_
_entity_poly.entity_id
_entity_poly.type
_entity_poly.pdbx_seq_one_letter_code
_entity_poly.pdbx_strand_id
1 'polypeptide(L)' 'MTEREYNECVNLYADNVYRFILKNLRHNEDAKDVVQGAFEKLWINRDKVENDRSKSYLFTI' A
#
# COMPACT_ATOMS: atom_id res chain seq x y z
N MET A 1 -8.41 1.45 11.41
CA MET A 1 -7.94 0.15 10.87
C MET A 1 -7.19 -0.60 11.95
N THR A 2 -7.54 -1.85 12.18
CA THR A 2 -6.85 -2.71 13.14
C THR A 2 -5.60 -3.31 12.52
N GLU A 3 -4.71 -3.87 13.36
CA GLU A 3 -3.54 -4.59 12.87
C GLU A 3 -3.93 -5.77 11.95
N ARG A 4 -4.98 -6.49 12.31
CA ARG A 4 -5.50 -7.58 11.50
C ARG A 4 -5.95 -7.09 10.12
N GLU A 5 -6.69 -5.99 10.10
CA GLU A 5 -7.16 -5.39 8.86
C GLU A 5 -5.98 -4.90 8.00
N TYR A 6 -4.96 -4.34 8.64
CA TYR A 6 -3.75 -3.94 7.95
C TYR A 6 -3.05 -5.13 7.30
N ASN A 7 -2.89 -6.23 8.03
CA ASN A 7 -2.25 -7.42 7.50
C ASN A 7 -3.04 -8.02 6.34
N GLU A 8 -4.36 -8.03 6.42
CA GLU A 8 -5.22 -8.47 5.32
C GLU A 8 -5.04 -7.56 4.10
N CYS A 9 -4.96 -6.25 4.32
CA CYS A 9 -4.75 -5.27 3.27
C CYS A 9 -3.41 -5.51 2.56
N VAL A 10 -2.35 -5.75 3.31
CA VAL A 10 -1.03 -6.07 2.75
C VAL A 10 -1.13 -7.31 1.85
N ASN A 11 -1.75 -8.37 2.35
CA ASN A 11 -1.88 -9.62 1.60
C ASN A 11 -2.72 -9.46 0.32
N LEU A 12 -3.76 -8.64 0.39
CA LEU A 12 -4.66 -8.44 -0.76
C LEU A 12 -4.05 -7.52 -1.83
N TYR A 13 -3.35 -6.48 -1.42
CA TYR A 13 -3.01 -5.39 -2.33
C TYR A 13 -1.52 -5.23 -2.63
N ALA A 14 -0.62 -5.90 -1.88
CA ALA A 14 0.81 -5.70 -2.06
C ALA A 14 1.25 -5.94 -3.52
N ASP A 15 0.81 -7.04 -4.11
CA ASP A 15 1.17 -7.37 -5.49
C ASP A 15 0.58 -6.38 -6.48
N ASN A 16 -0.69 -6.02 -6.30
CA ASN A 16 -1.38 -5.08 -7.18
C ASN A 16 -0.77 -3.69 -7.09
N VAL A 17 -0.43 -3.23 -5.90
CA VAL A 17 0.23 -1.94 -5.70
C VAL A 17 1.61 -1.96 -6.34
N TYR A 18 2.35 -3.05 -6.16
CA TYR A 18 3.67 -3.20 -6.77
C TYR A 18 3.58 -3.10 -8.29
N ARG A 19 2.66 -3.81 -8.91
CA ARG A 19 2.46 -3.79 -10.36
C ARG A 19 2.06 -2.41 -10.86
N PHE A 20 1.21 -1.74 -10.12
CA PHE A 20 0.76 -0.38 -10.44
C PHE A 20 1.94 0.59 -10.43
N ILE A 21 2.76 0.54 -9.40
CA ILE A 21 3.92 1.41 -9.24
C ILE A 21 4.99 1.07 -10.28
N LEU A 22 5.24 -0.21 -10.51
CA LEU A 22 6.22 -0.68 -11.48
C LEU A 22 5.87 -0.19 -12.89
N LYS A 23 4.60 -0.20 -13.24
CA LYS A 23 4.12 0.29 -14.53
C LYS A 23 4.46 1.77 -14.72
N ASN A 24 4.42 2.55 -13.64
CA ASN A 24 4.71 3.99 -13.70
C ASN A 24 6.19 4.31 -13.62
N LEU A 25 6.96 3.58 -12.80
CA LEU A 25 8.38 3.86 -12.56
C LEU A 25 9.34 3.09 -13.46
N ARG A 26 8.95 1.89 -13.89
CA ARG A 26 9.75 1.02 -14.74
C ARG A 26 11.06 0.52 -14.14
N HIS A 27 11.26 0.69 -12.83
CA HIS A 27 12.45 0.23 -12.11
C HIS A 27 12.03 -0.60 -10.91
N ASN A 28 12.41 -1.90 -10.91
CA ASN A 28 11.99 -2.85 -9.88
C ASN A 28 12.40 -2.44 -8.47
N GLU A 29 13.65 -1.98 -8.32
CA GLU A 29 14.16 -1.61 -6.99
C GLU A 29 13.44 -0.39 -6.44
N ASP A 30 13.25 0.62 -7.28
CA ASP A 30 12.52 1.84 -6.88
C ASP A 30 11.05 1.52 -6.58
N ALA A 31 10.45 0.63 -7.35
CA ALA A 31 9.07 0.22 -7.13
C ALA A 31 8.89 -0.44 -5.77
N LYS A 32 9.81 -1.32 -5.38
CA LYS A 32 9.77 -1.98 -4.07
C LYS A 32 9.84 -0.97 -2.93
N ASP A 33 10.73 0.00 -3.04
CA ASP A 33 10.88 1.05 -2.03
C ASP A 33 9.62 1.89 -1.91
N VAL A 34 9.01 2.25 -3.03
CA VAL A 34 7.77 3.03 -3.04
C VAL A 34 6.63 2.23 -2.43
N VAL A 35 6.51 0.94 -2.77
CA VAL A 35 5.48 0.06 -2.19
C VAL A 35 5.66 -0.01 -0.67
N GLN A 36 6.88 -0.24 -0.21
CA GLN A 36 7.16 -0.32 1.21
C GLN A 36 6.80 0.99 1.91
N GLY A 37 7.19 2.12 1.32
CA GLY A 37 6.85 3.43 1.87
C GLY A 37 5.35 3.67 1.93
N ALA A 38 4.61 3.21 0.93
CA ALA A 38 3.16 3.33 0.90
C ALA A 38 2.51 2.57 2.06
N PHE A 39 2.94 1.33 2.29
CA PHE A 39 2.40 0.53 3.39
C PHE A 39 2.85 1.04 4.75
N GLU A 40 4.04 1.60 4.86
CA GLU A 40 4.48 2.26 6.10
C GLU A 40 3.60 3.45 6.43
N LYS A 41 3.29 4.28 5.44
CA LYS A 41 2.39 5.42 5.64
C LYS A 41 1.00 4.97 6.05
N LEU A 42 0.50 3.91 5.44
CA LEU A 42 -0.79 3.33 5.81
C LEU A 42 -0.75 2.87 7.27
N TRP A 43 0.32 2.20 7.68
CA TRP A 43 0.48 1.74 9.06
C TRP A 43 0.49 2.92 10.05
N ILE A 44 1.27 3.95 9.76
CA ILE A 44 1.37 5.14 10.62
C ILE A 44 0.03 5.82 10.74
N ASN A 45 -0.75 5.87 9.66
CA ASN A 45 -2.05 6.56 9.61
C ASN A 45 -3.23 5.61 9.79
N ARG A 46 -3.01 4.39 10.25
CA ARG A 46 -4.08 3.37 10.33
C ARG A 46 -5.29 3.78 11.15
N ASP A 47 -5.10 4.64 12.13
CA ASP A 47 -6.19 5.14 12.97
C ASP A 47 -7.07 6.16 12.23
N LYS A 48 -6.54 6.75 11.17
CA LYS A 48 -7.23 7.77 10.37
C LYS A 48 -7.82 7.20 9.08
N VAL A 49 -7.37 6.02 8.66
CA VAL A 49 -7.81 5.39 7.41
C VAL A 49 -8.77 4.25 7.75
N GLU A 50 -9.98 4.33 7.23
CA GLU A 50 -10.94 3.25 7.39
C GLU A 50 -10.58 2.10 6.44
N ASN A 51 -10.91 0.88 6.86
CA ASN A 51 -10.54 -0.33 6.12
C ASN A 51 -11.05 -0.31 4.67
N ASP A 52 -12.25 0.19 4.45
CA ASP A 52 -12.85 0.26 3.11
C ASP A 52 -12.20 1.32 2.22
N ARG A 53 -11.39 2.20 2.77
CA ARG A 53 -10.67 3.24 2.04
C ARG A 53 -9.19 2.92 1.84
N SER A 54 -8.71 1.81 2.37
CA SER A 54 -7.30 1.44 2.30
C SER A 54 -6.82 1.27 0.85
N LYS A 55 -7.64 0.68 0.00
CA LYS A 55 -7.30 0.51 -1.41
C LYS A 55 -7.09 1.85 -2.10
N SER A 56 -8.03 2.78 -1.94
CA SER A 56 -7.92 4.12 -2.52
C SER A 56 -6.68 4.84 -2.00
N TYR A 57 -6.41 4.72 -0.71
CA TYR A 57 -5.23 5.33 -0.10
C TYR A 57 -3.94 4.83 -0.75
N LEU A 58 -3.83 3.51 -0.95
CA LEU A 58 -2.63 2.91 -1.53
C LEU A 58 -2.44 3.26 -3.01
N PHE A 59 -3.54 3.39 -3.75
CA PHE A 59 -3.48 3.63 -5.19
C PHE A 59 -3.48 5.12 -5.57
N THR A 60 -3.38 6.02 -4.60
CA THR A 60 -3.24 7.46 -4.86
C THR A 60 -1.80 7.96 -4.79
N ILE A 61 -0.87 7.07 -4.72
CA ILE A 61 0.56 7.40 -4.60
C ILE A 61 1.12 7.94 -5.93
#